data_fcce365e54320cef9fe308c5c94c400c
#
_entry.id   fcce365e54320cef9fe308c5c94c400c
#
_cell.length_a   1.000
_cell.length_b   1.000
_cell.length_c   1.000
_cell.angle_alpha   90.00
_cell.angle_beta   90.00
_cell.angle_gamma   90.00
#
_symmetry.space_group_name_H-M   'P 1'
#
loop_
_entity.id
_entity.type
_entity.pdbx_description
1 polymer ?
#
loop_
_entity_poly.entity_id
_entity_poly.type
_entity_poly.pdbx_seq_one_letter_code
_entity_poly.pdbx_strand_id
1 'polypeptide(L)'
;MPEEKSILAAYGYRQSDFSKAAPNYGIIFAAAGFLFGGGLFLAAFRHMRRKEMLRIKSLTDYLENVNTGGNGLHLREEEDEFSKLQDEIYKTVTFAYQTRDAALTARQNFAENLANIAHQLKTPITAIHLSLQMMDCPSGKENISQIRRQLERLTHLEEALLLLSRLDAGTLPFEKKEADVFTILTLAADNLQEVLSHAGVSVDIPEGKPARITVDMDWTMEAIMNLLKNCMEHTPAGGVIHCSYEQNPLYTQIIIRDEGEGFAKEDLPHLFERFFRGQNAKSGGIGIGLSLAKELIESQNGTIHAKNNPDSGACFEIRFYSH
;
A
#
# COMPACT_ATOMS: atom_id res chain seq x y z
N MET A 1 -4.89 -98.35 -46.14
CA MET A 1 -4.99 -96.91 -46.36
C MET A 1 -3.70 -96.48 -47.01
N PRO A 2 -3.75 -95.93 -48.24
CA PRO A 2 -2.51 -95.58 -48.94
C PRO A 2 -2.00 -94.25 -48.37
N GLU A 3 -0.68 -94.21 -48.10
CA GLU A 3 0.09 -93.01 -47.72
C GLU A 3 -0.04 -91.91 -48.79
N GLU A 4 -0.53 -90.74 -48.45
CA GLU A 4 -0.40 -89.56 -49.29
C GLU A 4 1.09 -89.20 -49.37
N LYS A 5 1.76 -89.65 -50.40
CA LYS A 5 3.07 -89.11 -50.73
C LYS A 5 2.91 -87.63 -51.11
N SER A 6 3.46 -86.76 -50.30
CA SER A 6 3.52 -85.33 -50.57
C SER A 6 3.97 -85.12 -52.03
N ILE A 7 3.21 -84.28 -52.77
CA ILE A 7 3.48 -83.91 -54.17
C ILE A 7 4.95 -83.42 -54.32
N LEU A 8 5.50 -82.80 -53.36
CA LEU A 8 6.90 -82.30 -53.34
C LEU A 8 7.96 -83.44 -53.33
N ALA A 9 7.65 -84.58 -52.69
CA ALA A 9 8.49 -85.73 -52.70
C ALA A 9 8.55 -86.40 -54.10
N ALA A 10 7.48 -86.28 -54.93
CA ALA A 10 7.44 -86.78 -56.31
C ALA A 10 8.36 -85.96 -57.25
N TYR A 11 8.68 -84.73 -56.94
CA TYR A 11 9.65 -83.88 -57.67
C TYR A 11 11.04 -83.87 -57.09
N GLY A 12 11.38 -84.79 -56.19
CA GLY A 12 12.76 -85.00 -55.70
C GLY A 12 13.17 -84.06 -54.56
N TYR A 13 12.20 -83.21 -54.03
CA TYR A 13 12.53 -82.34 -52.90
C TYR A 13 12.33 -83.07 -51.57
N ARG A 14 13.29 -83.03 -50.72
CA ARG A 14 13.20 -83.50 -49.32
C ARG A 14 12.85 -82.38 -48.40
N GLN A 15 12.05 -82.61 -47.39
CA GLN A 15 11.60 -81.61 -46.39
C GLN A 15 12.85 -80.97 -45.70
N SER A 16 13.97 -81.67 -45.63
CA SER A 16 15.29 -81.21 -45.16
C SER A 16 15.92 -80.13 -46.04
N ASP A 17 15.57 -80.06 -47.32
CA ASP A 17 16.20 -79.12 -48.25
C ASP A 17 15.58 -77.71 -48.09
N PHE A 18 14.35 -77.62 -47.68
CA PHE A 18 13.71 -76.38 -47.36
C PHE A 18 14.10 -75.77 -45.98
N SER A 19 14.52 -76.73 -45.07
CA SER A 19 14.98 -76.28 -43.76
C SER A 19 16.44 -75.79 -43.78
N LYS A 20 17.20 -76.20 -44.78
CA LYS A 20 18.61 -75.75 -44.93
C LYS A 20 18.78 -74.52 -45.80
N ALA A 21 17.76 -74.14 -46.58
CA ALA A 21 17.81 -73.04 -47.55
C ALA A 21 17.18 -71.72 -47.04
N ALA A 22 16.57 -71.72 -45.88
CA ALA A 22 16.13 -70.48 -45.29
C ALA A 22 17.17 -69.92 -44.30
N PRO A 23 18.01 -69.01 -44.71
CA PRO A 23 18.86 -68.34 -43.75
C PRO A 23 17.93 -67.65 -42.70
N ASN A 24 18.34 -67.66 -41.44
CA ASN A 24 17.58 -67.14 -40.33
C ASN A 24 17.36 -65.59 -40.45
N TYR A 25 16.88 -65.14 -41.64
CA TYR A 25 16.62 -63.72 -41.90
C TYR A 25 15.62 -63.17 -40.90
N GLY A 26 14.65 -63.96 -40.39
CA GLY A 26 13.70 -63.55 -39.36
C GLY A 26 14.38 -63.11 -38.04
N ILE A 27 15.42 -63.89 -37.64
CA ILE A 27 16.16 -63.53 -36.41
C ILE A 27 17.01 -62.28 -36.64
N ILE A 28 17.63 -62.16 -37.86
CA ILE A 28 18.44 -61.02 -38.25
C ILE A 28 17.56 -59.72 -38.26
N PHE A 29 16.38 -59.80 -38.90
CA PHE A 29 15.41 -58.65 -38.90
C PHE A 29 14.87 -58.35 -37.54
N ALA A 30 14.58 -59.32 -36.70
CA ALA A 30 14.15 -59.10 -35.33
C ALA A 30 15.24 -58.46 -34.49
N ALA A 31 16.50 -58.91 -34.61
CA ALA A 31 17.63 -58.28 -33.91
C ALA A 31 17.92 -56.86 -34.40
N ALA A 32 17.87 -56.65 -35.74
CA ALA A 32 18.02 -55.31 -36.30
C ALA A 32 16.90 -54.35 -35.86
N GLY A 33 15.64 -54.83 -35.83
CA GLY A 33 14.48 -54.07 -35.31
C GLY A 33 14.63 -53.71 -33.83
N PHE A 34 15.11 -54.66 -33.01
CA PHE A 34 15.37 -54.44 -31.61
C PHE A 34 16.49 -53.40 -31.36
N LEU A 35 17.59 -53.49 -32.11
CA LEU A 35 18.71 -52.54 -32.03
C LEU A 35 18.27 -51.15 -32.51
N PHE A 36 17.50 -51.05 -33.59
CA PHE A 36 16.99 -49.78 -34.10
C PHE A 36 15.96 -49.16 -33.14
N GLY A 37 15.01 -49.96 -32.65
CA GLY A 37 14.04 -49.51 -31.64
C GLY A 37 14.70 -49.09 -30.32
N GLY A 38 15.67 -49.88 -29.85
CA GLY A 38 16.49 -49.54 -28.67
C GLY A 38 17.29 -48.26 -28.87
N GLY A 39 17.88 -48.09 -30.06
CA GLY A 39 18.60 -46.87 -30.42
C GLY A 39 17.70 -45.62 -30.44
N LEU A 40 16.49 -45.70 -31.01
CA LEU A 40 15.50 -44.64 -31.01
C LEU A 40 15.00 -44.34 -29.59
N PHE A 41 14.74 -45.38 -28.80
CA PHE A 41 14.34 -45.20 -27.40
C PHE A 41 15.41 -44.48 -26.57
N LEU A 42 16.69 -44.90 -26.72
CA LEU A 42 17.82 -44.25 -26.05
C LEU A 42 18.02 -42.80 -26.50
N ALA A 43 17.82 -42.51 -27.79
CA ALA A 43 17.89 -41.15 -28.33
C ALA A 43 16.76 -40.28 -27.76
N ALA A 44 15.52 -40.79 -27.79
CA ALA A 44 14.36 -40.11 -27.22
C ALA A 44 14.52 -39.87 -25.70
N PHE A 45 14.97 -40.90 -24.98
CA PHE A 45 15.21 -40.81 -23.53
C PHE A 45 16.30 -39.76 -23.19
N ARG A 46 17.40 -39.75 -23.95
CA ARG A 46 18.45 -38.74 -23.79
C ARG A 46 17.97 -37.35 -24.15
N HIS A 47 17.14 -37.19 -25.17
CA HIS A 47 16.55 -35.90 -25.54
C HIS A 47 15.65 -35.39 -24.45
N MET A 48 14.78 -36.23 -23.89
CA MET A 48 13.87 -35.86 -22.79
C MET A 48 14.65 -35.49 -21.53
N ARG A 49 15.64 -36.30 -21.14
CA ARG A 49 16.53 -35.98 -20.00
C ARG A 49 17.29 -34.67 -20.17
N ARG A 50 17.76 -34.36 -21.39
CA ARG A 50 18.44 -33.08 -21.67
C ARG A 50 17.46 -31.89 -21.53
N LYS A 51 16.25 -32.06 -22.00
CA LYS A 51 15.19 -31.01 -21.88
C LYS A 51 14.87 -30.72 -20.40
N GLU A 52 14.69 -31.75 -19.59
CA GLU A 52 14.48 -31.63 -18.14
C GLU A 52 15.67 -30.98 -17.42
N MET A 53 16.90 -31.38 -17.72
CA MET A 53 18.11 -30.79 -17.12
C MET A 53 18.25 -29.30 -17.46
N LEU A 54 17.94 -28.90 -18.70
CA LEU A 54 17.98 -27.51 -19.11
C LEU A 54 16.89 -26.66 -18.37
N ARG A 55 15.72 -27.24 -18.17
CA ARG A 55 14.62 -26.59 -17.39
C ARG A 55 15.00 -26.39 -15.92
N ILE A 56 15.54 -27.44 -15.29
CA ILE A 56 16.01 -27.34 -13.90
C ILE A 56 17.14 -26.31 -13.79
N LYS A 57 18.08 -26.30 -14.73
CA LYS A 57 19.17 -25.33 -14.73
C LYS A 57 18.68 -23.93 -14.89
N SER A 58 17.76 -23.64 -15.81
CA SER A 58 17.18 -22.29 -15.99
C SER A 58 16.44 -21.80 -14.73
N LEU A 59 15.76 -22.71 -14.01
CA LEU A 59 15.10 -22.38 -12.75
C LEU A 59 16.13 -22.10 -11.64
N THR A 60 17.20 -22.87 -11.59
CA THR A 60 18.29 -22.65 -10.63
C THR A 60 18.99 -21.32 -10.90
N ASP A 61 19.33 -21.04 -12.15
CA ASP A 61 19.95 -19.78 -12.57
C ASP A 61 19.02 -18.57 -12.27
N TYR A 62 17.69 -18.74 -12.44
CA TYR A 62 16.70 -17.73 -12.05
C TYR A 62 16.72 -17.48 -10.55
N LEU A 63 16.64 -18.52 -9.71
CA LEU A 63 16.65 -18.39 -8.25
C LEU A 63 17.99 -17.82 -7.73
N GLU A 64 19.11 -18.17 -8.35
CA GLU A 64 20.42 -17.62 -8.01
C GLU A 64 20.50 -16.13 -8.36
N ASN A 65 20.00 -15.73 -9.52
CA ASN A 65 19.95 -14.33 -9.95
C ASN A 65 19.03 -13.49 -9.04
N VAL A 66 17.90 -14.07 -8.64
CA VAL A 66 16.99 -13.49 -7.65
C VAL A 66 17.70 -13.30 -6.31
N ASN A 67 18.42 -14.29 -5.83
CA ASN A 67 19.13 -14.25 -4.54
C ASN A 67 20.29 -13.24 -4.52
N THR A 68 20.86 -12.92 -5.69
CA THR A 68 21.93 -11.92 -5.85
C THR A 68 21.42 -10.50 -6.15
N GLY A 69 20.09 -10.30 -6.19
CA GLY A 69 19.47 -8.98 -6.39
C GLY A 69 19.32 -8.55 -7.85
N GLY A 70 19.46 -9.49 -8.81
CA GLY A 70 19.24 -9.24 -10.23
C GLY A 70 17.75 -9.23 -10.61
N ASN A 71 17.38 -8.46 -11.64
CA ASN A 71 16.02 -8.48 -12.21
C ASN A 71 15.77 -9.86 -12.87
N GLY A 72 14.70 -10.54 -12.45
CA GLY A 72 14.32 -11.84 -12.95
C GLY A 72 14.10 -11.84 -14.48
N LEU A 73 14.78 -12.75 -15.17
CA LEU A 73 14.59 -13.01 -16.59
C LEU A 73 13.23 -13.69 -16.80
N HIS A 74 12.52 -13.29 -17.86
CA HIS A 74 11.30 -13.97 -18.30
C HIS A 74 11.59 -15.44 -18.65
N LEU A 75 10.96 -16.35 -17.92
CA LEU A 75 10.95 -17.77 -18.24
C LEU A 75 9.98 -18.03 -19.39
N ARG A 76 10.38 -18.87 -20.34
CA ARG A 76 9.65 -19.18 -21.57
C ARG A 76 8.41 -20.02 -21.24
N GLU A 77 7.24 -19.60 -21.65
CA GLU A 77 5.97 -20.31 -21.48
C GLU A 77 5.93 -21.56 -22.38
N GLU A 78 5.94 -22.73 -21.77
CA GLU A 78 5.41 -23.98 -22.36
C GLU A 78 4.33 -24.49 -21.39
N GLU A 79 3.11 -24.75 -21.87
CA GLU A 79 1.98 -25.28 -21.08
C GLU A 79 2.25 -26.72 -20.62
N ASP A 80 2.90 -26.88 -19.47
CA ASP A 80 3.23 -28.20 -18.89
C ASP A 80 3.06 -28.11 -17.35
N GLU A 81 3.00 -29.25 -16.64
CA GLU A 81 2.93 -29.27 -15.16
C GLU A 81 4.09 -28.52 -14.50
N PHE A 82 5.23 -28.45 -15.20
CA PHE A 82 6.40 -27.70 -14.77
C PHE A 82 6.18 -26.17 -14.84
N SER A 83 5.36 -25.70 -15.77
CA SER A 83 5.00 -24.27 -15.87
C SER A 83 4.22 -23.78 -14.65
N LYS A 84 3.35 -24.61 -14.10
CA LYS A 84 2.62 -24.30 -12.86
C LYS A 84 3.57 -24.11 -11.67
N LEU A 85 4.59 -24.95 -11.57
CA LEU A 85 5.63 -24.82 -10.54
C LEU A 85 6.44 -23.52 -10.73
N GLN A 86 6.78 -23.18 -11.97
CA GLN A 86 7.47 -21.93 -12.29
C GLN A 86 6.63 -20.71 -11.93
N ASP A 87 5.35 -20.71 -12.25
CA ASP A 87 4.41 -19.64 -11.91
C ASP A 87 4.29 -19.45 -10.39
N GLU A 88 4.22 -20.57 -9.65
CA GLU A 88 4.10 -20.50 -8.19
C GLU A 88 5.39 -19.99 -7.54
N ILE A 89 6.54 -20.40 -8.06
CA ILE A 89 7.85 -19.87 -7.64
C ILE A 89 7.92 -18.36 -7.94
N TYR A 90 7.52 -17.95 -9.15
CA TYR A 90 7.54 -16.54 -9.55
C TYR A 90 6.64 -15.69 -8.65
N LYS A 91 5.42 -16.14 -8.37
CA LYS A 91 4.49 -15.47 -7.43
C LYS A 91 5.10 -15.36 -6.04
N THR A 92 5.68 -16.48 -5.54
CA THR A 92 6.28 -16.50 -4.20
C THR A 92 7.47 -15.54 -4.11
N VAL A 93 8.34 -15.54 -5.11
CA VAL A 93 9.48 -14.63 -5.19
C VAL A 93 9.03 -13.17 -5.28
N THR A 94 8.06 -12.88 -6.17
CA THR A 94 7.50 -11.53 -6.32
C THR A 94 6.88 -11.05 -5.01
N PHE A 95 6.10 -11.91 -4.34
CA PHE A 95 5.51 -11.60 -3.04
C PHE A 95 6.59 -11.36 -1.96
N ALA A 96 7.66 -12.18 -1.94
CA ALA A 96 8.77 -12.00 -1.00
C ALA A 96 9.49 -10.67 -1.21
N TYR A 97 9.73 -10.25 -2.46
CA TYR A 97 10.30 -8.93 -2.78
C TYR A 97 9.38 -7.79 -2.35
N GLN A 98 8.10 -7.87 -2.70
CA GLN A 98 7.13 -6.85 -2.30
C GLN A 98 7.06 -6.71 -0.77
N THR A 99 7.05 -7.84 -0.06
CA THR A 99 7.06 -7.85 1.42
C THR A 99 8.35 -7.26 1.98
N ARG A 100 9.51 -7.60 1.40
CA ARG A 100 10.80 -7.03 1.79
C ARG A 100 10.85 -5.53 1.57
N ASP A 101 10.45 -5.06 0.39
CA ASP A 101 10.47 -3.64 0.04
C ASP A 101 9.50 -2.85 0.93
N ALA A 102 8.30 -3.39 1.18
CA ALA A 102 7.36 -2.82 2.14
C ALA A 102 7.95 -2.74 3.56
N ALA A 103 8.64 -3.79 4.02
CA ALA A 103 9.30 -3.81 5.32
C ALA A 103 10.46 -2.80 5.42
N LEU A 104 11.26 -2.65 4.34
CA LEU A 104 12.34 -1.66 4.29
C LEU A 104 11.78 -0.23 4.32
N THR A 105 10.74 0.04 3.53
CA THR A 105 10.05 1.34 3.52
C THR A 105 9.43 1.65 4.88
N ALA A 106 8.75 0.69 5.50
CA ALA A 106 8.18 0.85 6.84
C ALA A 106 9.27 1.14 7.89
N ARG A 107 10.43 0.45 7.82
CA ARG A 107 11.56 0.70 8.71
C ARG A 107 12.16 2.11 8.51
N GLN A 108 12.28 2.55 7.27
CA GLN A 108 12.79 3.89 6.96
C GLN A 108 11.83 4.96 7.48
N ASN A 109 10.54 4.84 7.18
CA ASN A 109 9.51 5.76 7.67
C ASN A 109 9.48 5.79 9.20
N PHE A 110 9.66 4.65 9.87
CA PHE A 110 9.75 4.59 11.33
C PHE A 110 10.97 5.37 11.87
N ALA A 111 12.14 5.21 11.25
CA ALA A 111 13.35 5.93 11.67
C ALA A 111 13.20 7.45 11.46
N GLU A 112 12.61 7.87 10.34
CA GLU A 112 12.34 9.28 10.05
C GLU A 112 11.32 9.86 11.04
N ASN A 113 10.24 9.13 11.35
CA ASN A 113 9.27 9.52 12.35
C ASN A 113 9.89 9.70 13.74
N LEU A 114 10.75 8.77 14.18
CA LEU A 114 11.48 8.89 15.46
C LEU A 114 12.38 10.12 15.48
N ALA A 115 13.11 10.40 14.41
CA ALA A 115 13.96 11.56 14.31
C ALA A 115 13.13 12.86 14.39
N ASN A 116 12.00 12.90 13.72
CA ASN A 116 11.07 14.03 13.74
C ASN A 116 10.47 14.23 15.14
N ILE A 117 10.03 13.16 15.82
CA ILE A 117 9.55 13.21 17.20
C ILE A 117 10.61 13.79 18.12
N ALA A 118 11.85 13.28 18.05
CA ALA A 118 12.96 13.77 18.87
C ALA A 118 13.21 15.27 18.64
N HIS A 119 13.14 15.74 17.39
CA HIS A 119 13.29 17.15 17.06
C HIS A 119 12.13 18.00 17.60
N GLN A 120 10.88 17.52 17.46
CA GLN A 120 9.66 18.22 17.94
C GLN A 120 9.61 18.27 19.49
N LEU A 121 10.19 17.31 20.19
CA LEU A 121 10.33 17.32 21.64
C LEU A 121 11.46 18.26 22.10
N LYS A 122 12.60 18.26 21.41
CA LYS A 122 13.79 19.06 21.78
C LYS A 122 13.48 20.55 21.81
N THR A 123 12.75 21.07 20.83
CA THR A 123 12.46 22.50 20.69
C THR A 123 11.70 23.08 21.90
N PRO A 124 10.51 22.53 22.30
CA PRO A 124 9.79 23.05 23.47
C PRO A 124 10.53 22.82 24.78
N ILE A 125 11.24 21.69 24.94
CA ILE A 125 12.05 21.42 26.14
C ILE A 125 13.17 22.48 26.28
N THR A 126 13.87 22.80 25.18
CA THR A 126 14.90 23.85 25.18
C THR A 126 14.33 25.22 25.51
N ALA A 127 13.13 25.54 24.93
CA ALA A 127 12.46 26.81 25.23
C ALA A 127 12.03 26.92 26.71
N ILE A 128 11.51 25.82 27.29
CA ILE A 128 11.16 25.75 28.71
C ILE A 128 12.42 25.95 29.55
N HIS A 129 13.52 25.26 29.25
CA HIS A 129 14.77 25.37 29.99
C HIS A 129 15.32 26.79 29.96
N LEU A 130 15.30 27.44 28.79
CA LEU A 130 15.75 28.84 28.64
C LEU A 130 14.88 29.80 29.44
N SER A 131 13.54 29.63 29.38
CA SER A 131 12.58 30.44 30.14
C SER A 131 12.77 30.29 31.66
N LEU A 132 13.10 29.09 32.14
CA LEU A 132 13.43 28.82 33.54
C LEU A 132 14.73 29.53 33.96
N GLN A 133 15.78 29.51 33.13
CA GLN A 133 17.02 30.22 33.43
C GLN A 133 16.87 31.75 33.51
N MET A 134 15.86 32.29 32.79
CA MET A 134 15.56 33.72 32.78
C MET A 134 14.53 34.14 33.85
N MET A 135 14.09 33.23 34.73
CA MET A 135 13.06 33.53 35.75
C MET A 135 13.55 34.54 36.82
N ASP A 136 14.85 34.67 37.05
CA ASP A 136 15.44 35.64 37.98
C ASP A 136 15.44 37.07 37.42
N CYS A 137 14.97 37.28 36.18
CA CYS A 137 14.87 38.60 35.56
C CYS A 137 13.48 39.22 35.79
N PRO A 138 13.31 40.55 35.66
CA PRO A 138 12.00 41.25 35.89
C PRO A 138 10.85 40.79 35.03
N SER A 139 11.10 40.03 33.98
CA SER A 139 10.08 39.49 33.01
C SER A 139 9.47 38.17 33.46
N GLY A 140 9.50 37.76 34.73
CA GLY A 140 9.11 36.43 35.20
C GLY A 140 7.64 36.01 34.84
N LYS A 141 6.70 36.91 34.70
CA LYS A 141 5.33 36.59 34.28
C LYS A 141 5.24 36.14 32.81
N GLU A 142 5.99 36.77 31.92
CA GLU A 142 6.06 36.41 30.50
C GLU A 142 6.72 35.03 30.32
N ASN A 143 7.74 34.74 31.08
CA ASN A 143 8.43 33.45 31.10
C ASN A 143 7.50 32.31 31.54
N ILE A 144 6.66 32.52 32.58
CA ILE A 144 5.68 31.53 33.03
C ILE A 144 4.63 31.24 31.92
N SER A 145 4.13 32.29 31.26
CA SER A 145 3.15 32.10 30.17
C SER A 145 3.74 31.39 28.98
N GLN A 146 5.02 31.60 28.69
CA GLN A 146 5.76 30.89 27.65
C GLN A 146 5.96 29.42 28.01
N ILE A 147 6.35 29.10 29.23
CA ILE A 147 6.46 27.72 29.72
C ILE A 147 5.13 27.00 29.59
N ARG A 148 4.04 27.62 30.01
CA ARG A 148 2.68 27.04 29.90
C ARG A 148 2.33 26.69 28.47
N ARG A 149 2.53 27.59 27.51
CA ARG A 149 2.32 27.34 26.08
C ARG A 149 3.16 26.18 25.54
N GLN A 150 4.42 26.05 26.00
CA GLN A 150 5.27 24.93 25.56
C GLN A 150 4.83 23.60 26.18
N LEU A 151 4.32 23.59 27.41
CA LEU A 151 3.75 22.40 28.04
C LEU A 151 2.47 21.96 27.31
N GLU A 152 1.56 22.88 27.04
CA GLU A 152 0.34 22.61 26.24
C GLU A 152 0.69 21.98 24.88
N ARG A 153 1.71 22.54 24.19
CA ARG A 153 2.20 21.98 22.93
C ARG A 153 2.76 20.56 23.08
N LEU A 154 3.47 20.26 24.17
CA LEU A 154 3.98 18.89 24.45
C LEU A 154 2.83 17.92 24.72
N THR A 155 1.81 18.34 25.47
CA THR A 155 0.62 17.52 25.73
C THR A 155 -0.12 17.20 24.44
N HIS A 156 -0.35 18.18 23.58
CA HIS A 156 -0.98 17.93 22.27
C HIS A 156 -0.14 17.01 21.37
N LEU A 157 1.19 17.13 21.40
CA LEU A 157 2.07 16.21 20.68
C LEU A 157 1.95 14.79 21.20
N GLU A 158 1.93 14.59 22.52
CA GLU A 158 1.77 13.29 23.18
C GLU A 158 0.43 12.64 22.78
N GLU A 159 -0.68 13.37 22.93
CA GLU A 159 -2.02 12.90 22.57
C GLU A 159 -2.11 12.48 21.10
N ALA A 160 -1.59 13.29 20.19
CA ALA A 160 -1.58 12.99 18.76
C ALA A 160 -0.74 11.74 18.44
N LEU A 161 0.43 11.58 19.07
CA LEU A 161 1.29 10.41 18.90
C LEU A 161 0.65 9.14 19.44
N LEU A 162 0.00 9.21 20.60
CA LEU A 162 -0.74 8.07 21.16
C LEU A 162 -1.91 7.65 20.25
N LEU A 163 -2.63 8.62 19.70
CA LEU A 163 -3.73 8.36 18.79
C LEU A 163 -3.23 7.72 17.48
N LEU A 164 -2.19 8.27 16.87
CA LEU A 164 -1.56 7.68 15.68
C LEU A 164 -1.06 6.26 15.94
N SER A 165 -0.42 6.03 17.09
CA SER A 165 0.04 4.69 17.46
C SER A 165 -1.09 3.67 17.57
N ARG A 166 -2.27 4.07 18.09
CA ARG A 166 -3.46 3.21 18.16
C ARG A 166 -4.07 2.95 16.78
N LEU A 167 -4.06 3.97 15.90
CA LEU A 167 -4.49 3.83 14.52
C LEU A 167 -3.60 2.86 13.74
N ASP A 168 -2.27 3.02 13.83
CA ASP A 168 -1.29 2.14 13.18
C ASP A 168 -1.41 0.68 13.65
N ALA A 169 -1.66 0.48 14.93
CA ALA A 169 -1.87 -0.85 15.52
C ALA A 169 -3.25 -1.44 15.20
N GLY A 170 -4.17 -0.68 14.57
CA GLY A 170 -5.56 -1.10 14.35
C GLY A 170 -6.34 -1.35 15.65
N THR A 171 -5.90 -0.74 16.77
CA THR A 171 -6.48 -0.95 18.10
C THR A 171 -7.44 0.15 18.52
N LEU A 172 -7.61 1.19 17.70
CA LEU A 172 -8.58 2.24 17.96
C LEU A 172 -10.00 1.69 17.70
N PRO A 173 -10.87 1.61 18.70
CA PRO A 173 -12.24 1.20 18.47
C PRO A 173 -13.02 2.31 17.77
N PHE A 174 -13.82 1.96 16.75
CA PHE A 174 -14.75 2.84 16.09
C PHE A 174 -16.18 2.40 16.36
N GLU A 175 -16.98 3.25 17.00
CA GLU A 175 -18.42 3.04 17.19
C GLU A 175 -19.19 3.67 16.02
N LYS A 176 -19.14 3.02 14.85
CA LYS A 176 -19.80 3.53 13.63
C LYS A 176 -21.32 3.53 13.79
N LYS A 177 -21.93 4.69 13.66
CA LYS A 177 -23.38 4.92 13.69
C LYS A 177 -23.76 5.85 12.55
N GLU A 178 -25.04 5.84 12.17
CA GLU A 178 -25.56 6.80 11.21
C GLU A 178 -25.54 8.19 11.84
N ALA A 179 -24.82 9.12 11.20
CA ALA A 179 -24.67 10.50 11.64
C ALA A 179 -24.97 11.48 10.51
N ASP A 180 -25.55 12.62 10.85
CA ASP A 180 -25.86 13.69 9.90
C ASP A 180 -24.63 14.58 9.70
N VAL A 181 -24.25 14.82 8.45
CA VAL A 181 -23.05 15.58 8.09
C VAL A 181 -23.11 17.02 8.55
N PHE A 182 -24.29 17.68 8.43
CA PHE A 182 -24.47 19.06 8.91
C PHE A 182 -24.18 19.15 10.40
N THR A 183 -24.71 18.20 11.18
CA THR A 183 -24.47 18.12 12.62
C THR A 183 -22.98 17.97 12.96
N ILE A 184 -22.27 17.09 12.27
CA ILE A 184 -20.82 16.90 12.49
C ILE A 184 -20.04 18.19 12.21
N LEU A 185 -20.31 18.84 11.07
CA LEU A 185 -19.63 20.08 10.67
C LEU A 185 -19.91 21.21 11.66
N THR A 186 -21.17 21.36 12.08
CA THR A 186 -21.57 22.40 13.03
C THR A 186 -20.90 22.20 14.39
N LEU A 187 -20.94 20.99 14.93
CA LEU A 187 -20.30 20.71 16.22
C LEU A 187 -18.78 20.89 16.16
N ALA A 188 -18.14 20.51 15.04
CA ALA A 188 -16.70 20.73 14.85
C ALA A 188 -16.36 22.24 14.82
N ALA A 189 -17.18 23.06 14.16
CA ALA A 189 -17.00 24.50 14.12
C ALA A 189 -17.27 25.14 15.50
N ASP A 190 -18.32 24.72 16.23
CA ASP A 190 -18.64 25.18 17.56
C ASP A 190 -17.53 24.90 18.57
N ASN A 191 -16.92 23.72 18.52
CA ASN A 191 -15.77 23.36 19.35
C ASN A 191 -14.54 24.25 19.08
N LEU A 192 -14.45 24.84 17.90
CA LEU A 192 -13.35 25.76 17.52
C LEU A 192 -13.73 27.25 17.62
N GLN A 193 -14.94 27.59 18.07
CA GLN A 193 -15.46 28.94 18.02
C GLN A 193 -14.58 29.98 18.72
N GLU A 194 -13.99 29.63 19.87
CA GLU A 194 -13.11 30.55 20.61
C GLU A 194 -11.84 30.85 19.80
N VAL A 195 -11.22 29.83 19.24
CA VAL A 195 -9.96 29.92 18.47
C VAL A 195 -10.21 30.66 17.14
N LEU A 196 -11.30 30.33 16.45
CA LEU A 196 -11.75 31.00 15.22
C LEU A 196 -12.01 32.49 15.46
N SER A 197 -12.71 32.82 16.54
CA SER A 197 -13.00 34.21 16.92
C SER A 197 -11.72 35.00 17.22
N HIS A 198 -10.74 34.41 17.91
CA HIS A 198 -9.46 35.05 18.15
C HIS A 198 -8.63 35.25 16.85
N ALA A 199 -8.78 34.36 15.89
CA ALA A 199 -8.15 34.48 14.58
C ALA A 199 -8.89 35.48 13.67
N GLY A 200 -10.10 35.88 14.03
CA GLY A 200 -10.97 36.71 13.21
C GLY A 200 -11.50 36.00 11.97
N VAL A 201 -11.64 34.68 12.03
CA VAL A 201 -12.11 33.86 10.92
C VAL A 201 -13.48 33.26 11.26
N SER A 202 -14.37 33.21 10.28
CA SER A 202 -15.70 32.58 10.42
C SER A 202 -15.79 31.30 9.59
N VAL A 203 -16.76 30.44 9.97
CA VAL A 203 -17.08 29.24 9.22
C VAL A 203 -18.49 29.34 8.68
N ASP A 204 -18.67 29.15 7.41
CA ASP A 204 -19.95 29.12 6.72
C ASP A 204 -20.34 27.67 6.37
N ILE A 205 -21.44 27.20 6.96
CA ILE A 205 -21.99 25.86 6.78
C ILE A 205 -23.45 26.01 6.34
N PRO A 206 -23.72 26.07 5.03
CA PRO A 206 -25.08 26.19 4.54
C PRO A 206 -25.89 24.93 4.85
N GLU A 207 -27.08 25.11 5.40
CA GLU A 207 -28.02 24.01 5.59
C GLU A 207 -28.47 23.50 4.21
N GLY A 208 -28.10 22.24 3.93
CA GLY A 208 -28.36 21.57 2.64
C GLY A 208 -29.43 20.49 2.76
N LYS A 209 -29.50 19.65 1.73
CA LYS A 209 -30.29 18.41 1.82
C LYS A 209 -29.67 17.50 2.88
N PRO A 210 -30.49 16.77 3.68
CA PRO A 210 -29.98 15.83 4.66
C PRO A 210 -29.00 14.84 4.02
N ALA A 211 -27.79 14.74 4.59
CA ALA A 211 -26.76 13.83 4.14
C ALA A 211 -26.28 13.01 5.35
N ARG A 212 -26.42 11.70 5.27
CA ARG A 212 -26.08 10.78 6.35
C ARG A 212 -24.94 9.86 5.97
N ILE A 213 -24.04 9.62 6.91
CA ILE A 213 -22.88 8.74 6.78
C ILE A 213 -22.81 7.79 7.96
N THR A 214 -22.29 6.59 7.74
CA THR A 214 -22.08 5.60 8.82
C THR A 214 -20.63 5.67 9.29
N VAL A 215 -20.43 6.44 10.37
CA VAL A 215 -19.11 6.76 10.91
C VAL A 215 -19.15 6.81 12.44
N ASP A 216 -17.99 6.82 13.06
CA ASP A 216 -17.83 7.26 14.44
C ASP A 216 -17.83 8.79 14.45
N MET A 217 -18.82 9.37 15.12
CA MET A 217 -19.05 10.80 15.11
C MET A 217 -17.91 11.58 15.75
N ASP A 218 -17.37 11.09 16.88
CA ASP A 218 -16.34 11.79 17.64
C ASP A 218 -15.02 11.82 16.86
N TRP A 219 -14.60 10.69 16.27
CA TRP A 219 -13.39 10.63 15.46
C TRP A 219 -13.52 11.37 14.13
N THR A 220 -14.71 11.40 13.55
CA THR A 220 -14.96 12.20 12.34
C THR A 220 -14.93 13.69 12.64
N MET A 221 -15.52 14.11 13.76
CA MET A 221 -15.46 15.49 14.24
C MET A 221 -14.01 15.91 14.51
N GLU A 222 -13.20 15.07 15.16
CA GLU A 222 -11.76 15.33 15.36
C GLU A 222 -11.01 15.53 14.03
N ALA A 223 -11.29 14.69 13.02
CA ALA A 223 -10.71 14.85 11.69
C ALA A 223 -11.10 16.20 11.06
N ILE A 224 -12.38 16.56 11.11
CA ILE A 224 -12.89 17.84 10.59
C ILE A 224 -12.27 19.02 11.34
N MET A 225 -12.16 18.97 12.67
CA MET A 225 -11.52 20.02 13.45
C MET A 225 -10.05 20.25 13.04
N ASN A 226 -9.31 19.18 12.74
CA ASN A 226 -7.92 19.30 12.25
C ASN A 226 -7.85 20.01 10.89
N LEU A 227 -8.82 19.73 10.00
CA LEU A 227 -8.92 20.43 8.70
C LEU A 227 -9.31 21.89 8.87
N LEU A 228 -10.32 22.19 9.72
CA LEU A 228 -10.75 23.56 10.01
C LEU A 228 -9.64 24.38 10.67
N LYS A 229 -8.85 23.80 11.59
CA LYS A 229 -7.66 24.45 12.17
C LYS A 229 -6.64 24.81 11.10
N ASN A 230 -6.37 23.90 10.18
CA ASN A 230 -5.46 24.17 9.06
C ASN A 230 -5.98 25.32 8.18
N CYS A 231 -7.23 25.28 7.78
CA CYS A 231 -7.87 26.37 7.01
C CYS A 231 -7.79 27.71 7.76
N MET A 232 -8.09 27.72 9.07
CA MET A 232 -8.04 28.93 9.90
C MET A 232 -6.63 29.53 9.97
N GLU A 233 -5.60 28.69 10.10
CA GLU A 233 -4.21 29.16 10.16
C GLU A 233 -3.78 29.88 8.87
N HIS A 234 -4.36 29.52 7.73
CA HIS A 234 -4.02 30.08 6.42
C HIS A 234 -5.00 31.15 5.94
N THR A 235 -6.18 31.25 6.51
CA THR A 235 -7.17 32.29 6.19
C THR A 235 -6.75 33.63 6.79
N PRO A 236 -6.82 34.75 6.05
CA PRO A 236 -6.59 36.08 6.59
C PRO A 236 -7.71 36.47 7.58
N ALA A 237 -7.40 37.39 8.52
CA ALA A 237 -8.40 37.91 9.43
C ALA A 237 -9.54 38.58 8.67
N GLY A 238 -10.79 38.29 9.04
CA GLY A 238 -12.00 38.70 8.34
C GLY A 238 -12.44 37.71 7.24
N GLY A 239 -11.65 36.69 6.93
CA GLY A 239 -11.98 35.67 5.91
C GLY A 239 -12.94 34.60 6.43
N VAL A 240 -13.42 33.78 5.48
CA VAL A 240 -14.44 32.77 5.72
C VAL A 240 -13.92 31.38 5.27
N ILE A 241 -14.19 30.36 6.08
CA ILE A 241 -14.02 28.96 5.70
C ILE A 241 -15.39 28.45 5.24
N HIS A 242 -15.47 28.02 3.98
CA HIS A 242 -16.70 27.52 3.38
C HIS A 242 -16.77 26.01 3.45
N CYS A 243 -17.77 25.47 4.10
CA CYS A 243 -18.09 24.05 4.10
C CYS A 243 -19.30 23.80 3.19
N SER A 244 -19.24 22.72 2.42
CA SER A 244 -20.38 22.24 1.66
C SER A 244 -20.39 20.71 1.67
N TYR A 245 -21.56 20.12 1.48
CA TYR A 245 -21.71 18.67 1.45
C TYR A 245 -22.83 18.26 0.49
N GLU A 246 -22.66 17.11 -0.12
CA GLU A 246 -23.68 16.50 -0.97
C GLU A 246 -23.63 14.98 -0.86
N GLN A 247 -24.77 14.34 -1.04
CA GLN A 247 -24.90 12.89 -1.02
C GLN A 247 -25.43 12.39 -2.36
N ASN A 248 -24.78 11.37 -2.90
CA ASN A 248 -25.25 10.61 -4.03
C ASN A 248 -25.32 9.11 -3.67
N PRO A 249 -25.82 8.21 -4.53
CA PRO A 249 -25.95 6.79 -4.21
C PRO A 249 -24.64 6.05 -3.93
N LEU A 250 -23.49 6.61 -4.34
CA LEU A 250 -22.18 5.95 -4.22
C LEU A 250 -21.37 6.45 -3.03
N TYR A 251 -21.48 7.74 -2.73
CA TYR A 251 -20.73 8.38 -1.64
C TYR A 251 -21.41 9.66 -1.16
N THR A 252 -21.05 10.08 0.04
CA THR A 252 -21.29 11.42 0.56
C THR A 252 -19.99 12.21 0.48
N GLN A 253 -20.01 13.37 -0.16
CA GLN A 253 -18.89 14.27 -0.33
C GLN A 253 -19.01 15.44 0.63
N ILE A 254 -17.90 15.79 1.30
CA ILE A 254 -17.75 16.99 2.13
C ILE A 254 -16.60 17.80 1.53
N ILE A 255 -16.79 19.09 1.36
CA ILE A 255 -15.78 20.01 0.83
C ILE A 255 -15.59 21.13 1.85
N ILE A 256 -14.33 21.36 2.25
CA ILE A 256 -13.91 22.46 3.11
C ILE A 256 -12.94 23.32 2.32
N ARG A 257 -13.22 24.61 2.20
CA ARG A 257 -12.41 25.57 1.43
C ARG A 257 -12.09 26.76 2.29
N ASP A 258 -10.88 27.27 2.16
CA ASP A 258 -10.47 28.54 2.77
C ASP A 258 -10.22 29.63 1.71
N GLU A 259 -10.06 30.86 2.18
CA GLU A 259 -9.73 32.03 1.38
C GLU A 259 -8.25 32.43 1.52
N GLY A 260 -7.39 31.47 1.85
CA GLY A 260 -5.97 31.67 2.01
C GLY A 260 -5.18 31.71 0.70
N GLU A 261 -3.86 31.57 0.81
CA GLU A 261 -2.94 31.53 -0.36
C GLU A 261 -2.95 30.16 -1.06
N GLY A 262 -3.54 29.13 -0.42
CA GLY A 262 -3.46 27.76 -0.86
C GLY A 262 -2.09 27.11 -0.58
N PHE A 263 -1.89 25.92 -1.14
CA PHE A 263 -0.67 25.14 -0.98
C PHE A 263 0.33 25.41 -2.10
N ALA A 264 1.63 25.39 -1.81
CA ALA A 264 2.65 25.31 -2.86
C ALA A 264 2.46 23.99 -3.64
N LYS A 265 2.68 24.02 -4.96
CA LYS A 265 2.46 22.83 -5.81
C LYS A 265 3.34 21.66 -5.40
N GLU A 266 4.55 21.96 -4.97
CA GLU A 266 5.53 21.00 -4.49
C GLU A 266 5.11 20.35 -3.17
N ASP A 267 4.33 21.05 -2.33
CA ASP A 267 3.89 20.59 -1.02
C ASP A 267 2.66 19.64 -1.13
N LEU A 268 1.83 19.78 -2.18
CA LEU A 268 0.58 19.03 -2.33
C LEU A 268 0.72 17.50 -2.17
N PRO A 269 1.74 16.81 -2.73
CA PRO A 269 1.90 15.37 -2.55
C PRO A 269 2.23 14.96 -1.11
N HIS A 270 2.79 15.88 -0.31
CA HIS A 270 3.36 15.63 1.02
C HIS A 270 2.47 16.13 2.17
N LEU A 271 1.38 16.85 1.90
CA LEU A 271 0.53 17.49 2.91
C LEU A 271 0.04 16.54 4.01
N PHE A 272 -0.21 15.28 3.67
CA PHE A 272 -0.69 14.28 4.60
C PHE A 272 0.42 13.40 5.19
N GLU A 273 1.69 13.72 4.92
CA GLU A 273 2.81 13.04 5.57
C GLU A 273 2.95 13.54 7.01
N ARG A 274 3.31 12.64 7.92
CA ARG A 274 3.49 12.97 9.33
C ARG A 274 4.68 13.90 9.51
N PHE A 275 4.51 14.93 10.34
CA PHE A 275 5.51 15.98 10.62
C PHE A 275 5.85 16.88 9.42
N PHE A 276 5.16 16.70 8.29
CA PHE A 276 5.36 17.59 7.16
C PHE A 276 4.85 18.99 7.47
N ARG A 277 5.62 19.98 7.07
CA ARG A 277 5.29 21.41 7.18
C ARG A 277 5.67 22.09 5.87
N GLY A 278 4.68 22.62 5.18
CA GLY A 278 4.89 23.34 3.94
C GLY A 278 5.76 24.59 4.12
N GLN A 279 6.25 25.14 3.02
CA GLN A 279 7.13 26.32 3.01
C GLN A 279 6.47 27.55 3.66
N ASN A 280 5.15 27.68 3.57
CA ASN A 280 4.36 28.80 4.12
C ASN A 280 3.76 28.50 5.50
N ALA A 281 4.22 27.43 6.19
CA ALA A 281 3.65 27.05 7.48
C ALA A 281 3.96 28.12 8.55
N LYS A 282 2.89 28.68 9.14
CA LYS A 282 3.03 29.61 10.28
C LYS A 282 3.68 28.90 11.48
N SER A 283 4.43 29.65 12.28
CA SER A 283 5.13 29.12 13.46
C SER A 283 4.13 28.63 14.51
N GLY A 284 4.04 27.31 14.73
CA GLY A 284 3.19 26.76 15.81
C GLY A 284 2.77 25.31 15.58
N GLY A 285 2.42 24.91 14.38
CA GLY A 285 1.95 23.56 14.08
C GLY A 285 3.02 22.49 14.21
N ILE A 286 2.62 21.27 14.64
CA ILE A 286 3.51 20.11 14.81
C ILE A 286 3.65 19.35 13.49
N GLY A 287 2.75 19.56 12.52
CA GLY A 287 2.71 18.82 11.25
C GLY A 287 2.03 17.44 11.35
N ILE A 288 1.18 17.24 12.35
CA ILE A 288 0.47 15.96 12.57
C ILE A 288 -1.02 16.07 12.20
N GLY A 289 -1.62 17.24 12.27
CA GLY A 289 -3.08 17.40 12.15
C GLY A 289 -3.67 16.88 10.84
N LEU A 290 -3.05 17.17 9.69
CA LEU A 290 -3.52 16.69 8.39
C LEU A 290 -3.34 15.18 8.22
N SER A 291 -2.22 14.61 8.66
CA SER A 291 -2.00 13.16 8.62
C SER A 291 -2.97 12.43 9.54
N LEU A 292 -3.26 12.97 10.72
CA LEU A 292 -4.24 12.41 11.63
C LEU A 292 -5.66 12.46 11.04
N ALA A 293 -6.05 13.57 10.43
CA ALA A 293 -7.35 13.70 9.76
C ALA A 293 -7.50 12.64 8.64
N LYS A 294 -6.45 12.42 7.84
CA LYS A 294 -6.44 11.40 6.80
C LYS A 294 -6.61 10.00 7.37
N GLU A 295 -5.82 9.62 8.36
CA GLU A 295 -5.87 8.30 9.00
C GLU A 295 -7.26 8.01 9.61
N LEU A 296 -7.86 9.01 10.30
CA LEU A 296 -9.19 8.87 10.88
C LEU A 296 -10.29 8.70 9.82
N ILE A 297 -10.20 9.41 8.69
CA ILE A 297 -11.14 9.30 7.58
C ILE A 297 -10.99 7.97 6.87
N GLU A 298 -9.76 7.57 6.53
CA GLU A 298 -9.47 6.33 5.80
C GLU A 298 -9.82 5.08 6.62
N SER A 299 -9.61 5.09 7.94
CA SER A 299 -10.01 4.01 8.86
C SER A 299 -11.54 3.81 8.92
N GLN A 300 -12.30 4.78 8.45
CA GLN A 300 -13.76 4.73 8.42
C GLN A 300 -14.33 4.56 7.00
N ASN A 301 -13.53 4.03 6.06
CA ASN A 301 -13.92 3.82 4.66
C ASN A 301 -14.17 5.13 3.90
N GLY A 302 -13.48 6.19 4.28
CA GLY A 302 -13.46 7.45 3.56
C GLY A 302 -12.17 7.64 2.75
N THR A 303 -12.15 8.70 1.95
CA THR A 303 -10.95 9.21 1.28
C THR A 303 -10.88 10.72 1.46
N ILE A 304 -9.66 11.26 1.48
CA ILE A 304 -9.42 12.68 1.53
C ILE A 304 -8.41 13.11 0.48
N HIS A 305 -8.68 14.22 -0.18
CA HIS A 305 -7.79 14.86 -1.14
C HIS A 305 -7.67 16.34 -0.84
N ALA A 306 -6.47 16.90 -1.04
CA ALA A 306 -6.23 18.33 -0.96
C ALA A 306 -5.88 18.87 -2.35
N LYS A 307 -6.40 20.04 -2.65
CA LYS A 307 -6.12 20.77 -3.90
C LYS A 307 -6.21 22.28 -3.66
N ASN A 308 -5.68 23.07 -4.56
CA ASN A 308 -5.91 24.49 -4.55
C ASN A 308 -7.23 24.82 -5.26
N ASN A 309 -7.95 25.80 -4.72
CA ASN A 309 -9.13 26.34 -5.37
C ASN A 309 -8.71 27.18 -6.59
N PRO A 310 -9.42 27.16 -7.73
CA PRO A 310 -9.06 27.92 -8.91
C PRO A 310 -8.95 29.44 -8.67
N ASP A 311 -9.78 29.99 -7.79
CA ASP A 311 -9.84 31.42 -7.52
C ASP A 311 -8.83 31.86 -6.45
N SER A 312 -8.73 31.17 -5.33
CA SER A 312 -7.77 31.35 -4.23
C SER A 312 -8.06 30.33 -3.12
N GLY A 313 -7.04 30.00 -2.31
CA GLY A 313 -7.17 29.19 -1.11
C GLY A 313 -7.03 27.70 -1.31
N ALA A 314 -7.02 26.98 -0.21
CA ALA A 314 -6.97 25.53 -0.16
C ALA A 314 -8.38 24.91 -0.20
N CYS A 315 -8.45 23.68 -0.66
CA CYS A 315 -9.67 22.90 -0.71
C CYS A 315 -9.38 21.46 -0.29
N PHE A 316 -10.07 21.00 0.74
CA PHE A 316 -10.10 19.60 1.15
C PHE A 316 -11.40 18.97 0.66
N GLU A 317 -11.28 17.83 0.00
CA GLU A 317 -12.39 17.02 -0.52
C GLU A 317 -12.38 15.67 0.19
N ILE A 318 -13.43 15.37 0.94
CA ILE A 318 -13.61 14.14 1.71
C ILE A 318 -14.77 13.38 1.08
N ARG A 319 -14.61 12.05 0.94
CA ARG A 319 -15.70 11.17 0.49
C ARG A 319 -15.84 9.99 1.43
N PHE A 320 -17.05 9.74 1.90
CA PHE A 320 -17.43 8.52 2.61
C PHE A 320 -18.29 7.67 1.69
N TYR A 321 -17.89 6.43 1.44
CA TYR A 321 -18.56 5.54 0.50
C TYR A 321 -19.76 4.86 1.16
N SER A 322 -20.89 4.82 0.42
CA SER A 322 -22.08 4.07 0.83
C SER A 322 -21.80 2.56 0.69
N HIS A 323 -22.22 1.77 1.68
CA HIS A 323 -22.14 0.30 1.65
C HIS A 323 -23.43 -0.30 1.07
#